data_9e8171480cc142bab0220f03f562ac5d
#
_entry.id   9e8171480cc142bab0220f03f562ac5d
#
_cell.length_a   1.000
_cell.length_b   1.000
_cell.length_c   1.000
_cell.angle_alpha   90.00
_cell.angle_beta   90.00
_cell.angle_gamma   90.00
#
_symmetry.space_group_name_H-M   'P 1'
#
loop_
_entity.id
_entity.type
_entity.pdbx_description
1 polymer ?
#
loop_
_entity_poly.entity_id
_entity_poly.type
_entity_poly.pdbx_seq_one_letter_code
_entity_poly.pdbx_strand_id
1 'polypeptide(L)'
;MADSPAKRELLSRTVKHIDITRHNVVPLVDSMQHMAFSARDLQRAGDIFDRMLKDRECGIILTLAGSLISAGLKKVFVDLIRNKMVDAVVSTGANIVDQDFFEALGFKHYIAEDKHKSGMFDGELRELAIDRIYDTFIDEDELRICDDVMMKITDSLEPRPYSSREFIREMGAYLQKYGKDKESIVLAAYENDVPIFCPAFSDCSAGFGLVAHQHARTQAGQPMVSIDSAKDFYELTQIKLKNPTTGLFMIGGGVPKNFVQDIVVAAEVLGYEAPMHKYAVQVTVADVRDGALSSSTLKEASSWGKVDLAWEQMVFSEATLAVPLIAGYGYHKGSWKGRQGKQFARLYESATVGMEK
;
A
#
# COMPACT_ATOMS: atom_id res chain seq x y z
N MET A 1 -23.23 2.89 -20.83
CA MET A 1 -24.23 1.96 -21.46
C MET A 1 -25.05 1.31 -20.36
N ALA A 2 -26.36 1.13 -20.57
CA ALA A 2 -27.24 0.63 -19.52
C ALA A 2 -26.79 -0.75 -19.01
N ASP A 3 -26.99 -0.98 -17.73
CA ASP A 3 -26.80 -2.18 -16.94
C ASP A 3 -27.40 -3.42 -17.62
N SER A 4 -26.63 -4.03 -18.54
CA SER A 4 -27.09 -5.17 -19.34
C SER A 4 -27.21 -6.42 -18.47
N PRO A 5 -28.15 -7.37 -18.78
CA PRO A 5 -28.22 -8.63 -18.07
C PRO A 5 -26.87 -9.39 -18.02
N ALA A 6 -26.08 -9.34 -19.10
CA ALA A 6 -24.75 -9.95 -19.18
C ALA A 6 -23.75 -9.27 -18.22
N LYS A 7 -23.72 -7.92 -18.14
CA LYS A 7 -22.87 -7.18 -17.20
C LYS A 7 -23.22 -7.57 -15.77
N ARG A 8 -24.51 -7.61 -15.41
CA ARG A 8 -24.98 -8.00 -14.06
C ARG A 8 -24.60 -9.43 -13.68
N GLU A 9 -24.65 -10.36 -14.62
CA GLU A 9 -24.23 -11.76 -14.37
C GLU A 9 -22.74 -11.82 -14.05
N LEU A 10 -21.89 -11.14 -14.82
CA LEU A 10 -20.44 -11.09 -14.60
C LEU A 10 -20.06 -10.40 -13.28
N LEU A 11 -20.79 -9.37 -12.90
CA LEU A 11 -20.56 -8.61 -11.66
C LEU A 11 -21.41 -9.11 -10.48
N SER A 12 -21.72 -10.43 -10.42
CA SER A 12 -22.60 -10.98 -9.39
C SER A 12 -21.85 -11.53 -8.17
N ARG A 13 -20.58 -11.94 -8.30
CA ARG A 13 -19.78 -12.56 -7.23
C ARG A 13 -18.70 -11.63 -6.75
N THR A 14 -18.95 -10.95 -5.63
CA THR A 14 -17.97 -10.02 -5.04
C THR A 14 -16.78 -10.75 -4.41
N VAL A 15 -15.59 -10.19 -4.56
CA VAL A 15 -14.40 -10.56 -3.78
C VAL A 15 -14.66 -10.29 -2.29
N LYS A 16 -14.23 -11.22 -1.44
CA LYS A 16 -14.32 -11.07 0.02
C LYS A 16 -12.91 -11.00 0.61
N HIS A 17 -12.74 -10.06 1.53
CA HIS A 17 -11.46 -9.88 2.20
C HIS A 17 -11.29 -10.86 3.35
N ILE A 18 -10.10 -11.49 3.40
CA ILE A 18 -9.76 -12.41 4.48
C ILE A 18 -9.61 -11.66 5.81
N ASP A 19 -10.16 -12.24 6.88
CA ASP A 19 -10.06 -11.73 8.24
C ASP A 19 -9.06 -12.57 9.05
N ILE A 20 -7.82 -12.09 9.16
CA ILE A 20 -6.76 -12.79 9.89
C ILE A 20 -7.02 -12.89 11.40
N THR A 21 -7.89 -12.05 11.96
CA THR A 21 -8.18 -12.06 13.40
C THR A 21 -8.95 -13.30 13.84
N ARG A 22 -9.65 -13.95 12.90
CA ARG A 22 -10.49 -15.13 13.14
C ARG A 22 -9.75 -16.46 13.03
N HIS A 23 -8.53 -16.46 12.50
CA HIS A 23 -7.80 -17.69 12.17
C HIS A 23 -6.43 -17.70 12.83
N ASN A 24 -6.30 -18.43 13.93
CA ASN A 24 -4.99 -18.59 14.57
C ASN A 24 -4.09 -19.53 13.75
N VAL A 25 -3.18 -18.94 13.00
CA VAL A 25 -2.23 -19.66 12.14
C VAL A 25 -0.90 -19.98 12.84
N VAL A 26 -0.71 -19.56 14.09
CA VAL A 26 0.56 -19.76 14.83
C VAL A 26 0.99 -21.22 14.87
N PRO A 27 0.15 -22.21 15.24
CA PRO A 27 0.60 -23.60 15.28
C PRO A 27 1.01 -24.15 13.91
N LEU A 28 0.31 -23.73 12.84
CA LEU A 28 0.63 -24.12 11.47
C LEU A 28 1.99 -23.54 11.05
N VAL A 29 2.17 -22.24 11.21
CA VAL A 29 3.38 -21.54 10.80
C VAL A 29 4.59 -21.98 11.65
N ASP A 30 4.43 -22.18 12.96
CA ASP A 30 5.50 -22.72 13.82
C ASP A 30 5.98 -24.10 13.34
N SER A 31 5.06 -24.96 12.87
CA SER A 31 5.43 -26.27 12.33
C SER A 31 6.29 -26.17 11.06
N MET A 32 6.17 -25.09 10.28
CA MET A 32 6.94 -24.89 9.06
C MET A 32 8.44 -24.67 9.29
N GLN A 33 8.88 -24.35 10.52
CA GLN A 33 10.30 -24.23 10.86
C GLN A 33 11.11 -25.51 10.58
N HIS A 34 10.46 -26.67 10.61
CA HIS A 34 11.08 -27.97 10.37
C HIS A 34 10.97 -28.44 8.92
N MET A 35 10.35 -27.64 8.06
CA MET A 35 10.24 -27.89 6.63
C MET A 35 11.44 -27.30 5.86
N ALA A 36 11.39 -27.38 4.55
CA ALA A 36 12.36 -26.77 3.63
C ALA A 36 11.69 -25.77 2.70
N PHE A 37 12.47 -25.10 1.86
CA PHE A 37 12.01 -24.15 0.84
C PHE A 37 11.17 -23.00 1.43
N SER A 38 10.22 -22.48 0.64
CA SER A 38 9.42 -21.31 0.98
C SER A 38 8.61 -21.45 2.28
N ALA A 39 8.28 -22.67 2.72
CA ALA A 39 7.58 -22.87 3.99
C ALA A 39 8.43 -22.42 5.19
N ARG A 40 9.70 -22.85 5.24
CA ARG A 40 10.64 -22.42 6.29
C ARG A 40 10.96 -20.92 6.19
N ASP A 41 11.07 -20.39 4.97
CA ASP A 41 11.29 -18.97 4.75
C ASP A 41 10.09 -18.13 5.22
N LEU A 42 8.87 -18.62 5.01
CA LEU A 42 7.64 -17.99 5.51
C LEU A 42 7.61 -17.96 7.04
N GLN A 43 7.97 -19.06 7.71
CA GLN A 43 8.05 -19.10 9.17
C GLN A 43 9.08 -18.10 9.70
N ARG A 44 10.28 -18.03 9.09
CA ARG A 44 11.31 -17.05 9.48
C ARG A 44 10.82 -15.61 9.26
N ALA A 45 10.12 -15.35 8.16
CA ALA A 45 9.52 -14.04 7.90
C ALA A 45 8.48 -13.67 8.98
N GLY A 46 7.65 -14.63 9.41
CA GLY A 46 6.73 -14.44 10.52
C GLY A 46 7.45 -14.11 11.84
N ASP A 47 8.52 -14.84 12.17
CA ASP A 47 9.35 -14.55 13.34
C ASP A 47 10.01 -13.17 13.29
N ILE A 48 10.51 -12.74 12.13
CA ILE A 48 11.10 -11.41 11.96
C ILE A 48 10.02 -10.34 12.14
N PHE A 49 8.83 -10.53 11.56
CA PHE A 49 7.72 -9.59 11.77
C PHE A 49 7.30 -9.51 13.24
N ASP A 50 7.22 -10.63 13.95
CA ASP A 50 6.95 -10.65 15.39
C ASP A 50 8.06 -9.94 16.21
N ARG A 51 9.33 -10.03 15.78
CA ARG A 51 10.45 -9.27 16.37
C ARG A 51 10.31 -7.76 16.15
N MET A 52 9.91 -7.33 14.96
CA MET A 52 9.58 -5.91 14.71
C MET A 52 8.52 -5.41 15.69
N LEU A 53 7.48 -6.22 15.94
CA LEU A 53 6.38 -5.88 16.85
C LEU A 53 6.81 -5.86 18.33
N LYS A 54 7.79 -6.69 18.72
CA LYS A 54 8.38 -6.68 20.08
C LYS A 54 9.28 -5.49 20.33
N ASP A 55 10.02 -5.07 19.31
CA ASP A 55 10.95 -3.95 19.41
C ASP A 55 10.18 -2.62 19.43
N ARG A 56 10.02 -2.05 20.62
CA ARG A 56 9.23 -0.83 20.83
C ARG A 56 9.85 0.41 20.20
N GLU A 57 11.14 0.37 19.88
CA GLU A 57 11.84 1.46 19.16
C GLU A 57 11.63 1.35 17.64
N CYS A 58 11.23 0.18 17.14
CA CYS A 58 11.07 -0.06 15.72
C CYS A 58 9.86 0.68 15.13
N GLY A 59 10.11 1.57 14.19
CA GLY A 59 9.10 2.10 13.25
C GLY A 59 8.91 1.12 12.10
N ILE A 60 7.71 0.56 11.93
CA ILE A 60 7.42 -0.47 10.94
C ILE A 60 6.79 0.17 9.71
N ILE A 61 7.44 0.01 8.55
CA ILE A 61 6.97 0.54 7.27
C ILE A 61 6.49 -0.62 6.40
N LEU A 62 5.24 -0.58 5.99
CA LEU A 62 4.62 -1.52 5.07
C LEU A 62 4.74 -1.03 3.65
N THR A 63 5.16 -1.89 2.70
CA THR A 63 5.09 -1.53 1.29
C THR A 63 4.12 -2.43 0.53
N LEU A 64 3.36 -1.86 -0.39
CA LEU A 64 2.33 -2.53 -1.17
C LEU A 64 2.56 -2.30 -2.67
N ALA A 65 2.82 -3.36 -3.42
CA ALA A 65 2.89 -3.35 -4.86
C ALA A 65 2.01 -4.46 -5.45
N GLY A 66 1.58 -4.31 -6.69
CA GLY A 66 0.61 -5.20 -7.32
C GLY A 66 -0.84 -4.82 -7.02
N SER A 67 -1.78 -5.74 -7.21
CA SER A 67 -3.23 -5.55 -7.05
C SER A 67 -3.73 -6.35 -5.85
N LEU A 68 -3.40 -5.91 -4.65
CA LEU A 68 -3.58 -6.68 -3.42
C LEU A 68 -5.00 -6.57 -2.84
N ILE A 69 -5.64 -5.42 -3.03
CA ILE A 69 -6.97 -5.16 -2.48
C ILE A 69 -8.02 -5.91 -3.30
N SER A 70 -7.97 -5.79 -4.63
CA SER A 70 -8.82 -6.56 -5.54
C SER A 70 -8.67 -8.07 -5.36
N ALA A 71 -7.51 -8.53 -4.87
CA ALA A 71 -7.23 -9.93 -4.55
C ALA A 71 -7.73 -10.37 -3.16
N GLY A 72 -8.38 -9.51 -2.37
CA GLY A 72 -9.01 -9.87 -1.10
C GLY A 72 -8.16 -9.60 0.16
N LEU A 73 -7.09 -8.80 0.08
CA LEU A 73 -6.19 -8.55 1.21
C LEU A 73 -6.48 -7.24 1.98
N LYS A 74 -7.46 -6.42 1.57
CA LYS A 74 -7.74 -5.11 2.19
C LYS A 74 -7.82 -5.19 3.72
N LYS A 75 -8.64 -6.11 4.23
CA LYS A 75 -8.85 -6.22 5.68
C LYS A 75 -7.58 -6.57 6.45
N VAL A 76 -6.65 -7.32 5.88
CA VAL A 76 -5.35 -7.61 6.50
C VAL A 76 -4.62 -6.29 6.79
N PHE A 77 -4.50 -5.42 5.80
CA PHE A 77 -3.77 -4.16 5.96
C PHE A 77 -4.50 -3.16 6.87
N VAL A 78 -5.83 -3.11 6.82
CA VAL A 78 -6.65 -2.33 7.77
C VAL A 78 -6.41 -2.79 9.20
N ASP A 79 -6.39 -4.11 9.44
CA ASP A 79 -6.13 -4.68 10.77
C ASP A 79 -4.71 -4.37 11.26
N LEU A 80 -3.69 -4.43 10.37
CA LEU A 80 -2.32 -4.04 10.74
C LEU A 80 -2.23 -2.58 11.18
N ILE A 81 -2.92 -1.66 10.51
CA ILE A 81 -2.94 -0.23 10.85
C ILE A 81 -3.68 -0.01 12.18
N ARG A 82 -4.92 -0.49 12.30
CA ARG A 82 -5.77 -0.29 13.47
C ARG A 82 -5.17 -0.88 14.75
N ASN A 83 -4.46 -1.98 14.62
CA ASN A 83 -3.78 -2.62 15.75
C ASN A 83 -2.35 -2.09 15.96
N LYS A 84 -1.96 -0.98 15.32
CA LYS A 84 -0.65 -0.35 15.50
C LYS A 84 0.52 -1.29 15.18
N MET A 85 0.31 -2.22 14.25
CA MET A 85 1.33 -3.17 13.80
C MET A 85 2.19 -2.59 12.67
N VAL A 86 1.77 -1.48 12.07
CA VAL A 86 2.53 -0.67 11.10
C VAL A 86 2.39 0.81 11.42
N ASP A 87 3.38 1.62 11.03
CA ASP A 87 3.49 3.04 11.38
C ASP A 87 3.51 3.96 10.16
N ALA A 88 3.83 3.43 8.99
CA ALA A 88 3.77 4.12 7.70
C ALA A 88 3.50 3.12 6.58
N VAL A 89 2.95 3.60 5.47
CA VAL A 89 2.69 2.79 4.28
C VAL A 89 3.31 3.49 3.07
N VAL A 90 3.98 2.71 2.20
CA VAL A 90 4.42 3.17 0.87
C VAL A 90 3.79 2.24 -0.16
N SER A 91 3.03 2.78 -1.11
CA SER A 91 2.19 1.96 -1.98
C SER A 91 2.20 2.42 -3.44
N THR A 92 1.70 1.57 -4.32
CA THR A 92 1.26 1.97 -5.66
C THR A 92 -0.10 2.67 -5.58
N GLY A 93 -0.38 3.56 -6.54
CA GLY A 93 -1.67 4.21 -6.66
C GLY A 93 -2.82 3.23 -6.87
N ALA A 94 -2.58 2.14 -7.61
CA ALA A 94 -3.56 1.09 -7.83
C ALA A 94 -4.15 0.54 -6.52
N ASN A 95 -3.31 0.20 -5.52
CA ASN A 95 -3.81 -0.29 -4.24
C ASN A 95 -4.61 0.77 -3.46
N ILE A 96 -4.15 2.01 -3.46
CA ILE A 96 -4.71 3.09 -2.62
C ILE A 96 -5.92 3.74 -3.25
N VAL A 97 -5.88 4.01 -4.56
CA VAL A 97 -6.93 4.79 -5.26
C VAL A 97 -7.90 3.86 -5.97
N ASP A 98 -7.40 3.05 -6.93
CA ASP A 98 -8.25 2.26 -7.82
C ASP A 98 -8.94 1.09 -7.09
N GLN A 99 -8.42 0.69 -5.94
CA GLN A 99 -8.93 -0.45 -5.20
C GLN A 99 -9.46 -0.08 -3.81
N ASP A 100 -8.64 0.46 -2.90
CA ASP A 100 -9.09 0.75 -1.52
C ASP A 100 -10.09 1.91 -1.49
N PHE A 101 -9.76 3.05 -2.10
CA PHE A 101 -10.64 4.21 -2.14
C PHE A 101 -11.91 3.93 -2.95
N PHE A 102 -11.79 3.24 -4.07
CA PHE A 102 -12.90 2.74 -4.88
C PHE A 102 -13.89 1.91 -4.04
N GLU A 103 -13.42 0.92 -3.28
CA GLU A 103 -14.28 0.15 -2.41
C GLU A 103 -14.85 0.99 -1.26
N ALA A 104 -14.09 1.95 -0.73
CA ALA A 104 -14.56 2.86 0.31
C ALA A 104 -15.70 3.78 -0.16
N LEU A 105 -15.78 4.08 -1.46
CA LEU A 105 -16.92 4.76 -2.09
C LEU A 105 -18.18 3.87 -2.17
N GLY A 106 -18.05 2.57 -1.88
CA GLY A 106 -19.13 1.59 -1.87
C GLY A 106 -19.17 0.66 -3.06
N PHE A 107 -18.21 0.73 -3.96
CA PHE A 107 -18.04 -0.12 -5.12
C PHE A 107 -17.39 -1.46 -4.75
N LYS A 108 -17.31 -2.42 -5.68
CA LYS A 108 -16.83 -3.76 -5.40
C LYS A 108 -15.97 -4.29 -6.52
N HIS A 109 -15.06 -5.20 -6.15
CA HIS A 109 -14.37 -6.09 -7.08
C HIS A 109 -15.13 -7.41 -7.17
N TYR A 110 -15.07 -8.07 -8.33
CA TYR A 110 -15.85 -9.26 -8.61
C TYR A 110 -14.97 -10.39 -9.09
N ILE A 111 -15.29 -11.62 -8.68
CA ILE A 111 -14.56 -12.83 -9.07
C ILE A 111 -14.97 -13.23 -10.49
N ALA A 112 -14.00 -13.32 -11.40
CA ALA A 112 -14.21 -13.90 -12.71
C ALA A 112 -14.38 -15.43 -12.59
N GLU A 113 -15.49 -15.98 -13.10
CA GLU A 113 -15.67 -17.44 -13.12
C GLU A 113 -14.71 -18.12 -14.11
N ASP A 114 -14.39 -19.39 -13.89
CA ASP A 114 -13.42 -20.14 -14.71
C ASP A 114 -13.79 -20.22 -16.20
N LYS A 115 -15.09 -20.26 -16.52
CA LYS A 115 -15.57 -20.21 -17.92
C LYS A 115 -15.13 -18.93 -18.64
N HIS A 116 -14.92 -17.82 -17.91
CA HIS A 116 -14.47 -16.54 -18.47
C HIS A 116 -12.94 -16.42 -18.54
N LYS A 117 -12.21 -17.28 -17.82
CA LYS A 117 -10.75 -17.36 -17.95
C LYS A 117 -10.31 -17.94 -19.29
N SER A 118 -11.09 -18.82 -19.88
CA SER A 118 -10.70 -19.62 -21.06
C SER A 118 -11.42 -19.29 -22.35
N GLY A 119 -12.47 -18.46 -22.34
CA GLY A 119 -13.33 -18.29 -23.50
C GLY A 119 -13.88 -16.90 -23.77
N MET A 120 -13.77 -15.97 -22.82
CA MET A 120 -14.20 -14.59 -23.06
C MET A 120 -13.03 -13.76 -23.55
N PHE A 121 -13.19 -13.15 -24.69
CA PHE A 121 -12.21 -12.18 -25.20
C PHE A 121 -12.34 -10.88 -24.43
N ASP A 122 -11.21 -10.27 -24.04
CA ASP A 122 -11.18 -8.97 -23.35
C ASP A 122 -11.91 -7.87 -24.14
N GLY A 123 -12.06 -8.03 -25.47
CA GLY A 123 -12.89 -7.15 -26.30
C GLY A 123 -14.37 -7.15 -25.92
N GLU A 124 -14.93 -8.30 -25.54
CA GLU A 124 -16.33 -8.40 -25.07
C GLU A 124 -16.51 -7.72 -23.71
N LEU A 125 -15.53 -7.85 -22.81
CA LEU A 125 -15.53 -7.13 -21.52
C LEU A 125 -15.51 -5.62 -21.74
N ARG A 126 -14.69 -5.14 -22.68
CA ARG A 126 -14.62 -3.72 -23.05
C ARG A 126 -15.97 -3.20 -23.54
N GLU A 127 -16.69 -3.96 -24.37
CA GLU A 127 -18.02 -3.56 -24.87
C GLU A 127 -19.04 -3.46 -23.73
N LEU A 128 -18.83 -4.21 -22.63
CA LEU A 128 -19.65 -4.16 -21.42
C LEU A 128 -19.17 -3.13 -20.39
N ALA A 129 -18.11 -2.38 -20.69
CA ALA A 129 -17.42 -1.50 -19.74
C ALA A 129 -17.03 -2.24 -18.43
N ILE A 130 -16.32 -3.36 -18.62
CA ILE A 130 -15.75 -4.16 -17.53
C ILE A 130 -14.25 -4.26 -17.73
N ASP A 131 -13.50 -3.80 -16.76
CA ASP A 131 -12.05 -4.00 -16.68
C ASP A 131 -11.71 -5.32 -15.99
N ARG A 132 -10.58 -5.92 -16.36
CA ARG A 132 -10.11 -7.18 -15.79
C ARG A 132 -8.70 -7.06 -15.25
N ILE A 133 -8.53 -7.48 -14.00
CA ILE A 133 -7.23 -7.72 -13.37
C ILE A 133 -7.12 -9.23 -13.15
N TYR A 134 -6.40 -9.95 -14.01
CA TYR A 134 -6.22 -11.39 -13.99
C TYR A 134 -7.57 -12.17 -13.91
N ASP A 135 -8.03 -12.56 -12.72
CA ASP A 135 -9.28 -13.27 -12.46
C ASP A 135 -10.29 -12.45 -11.65
N THR A 136 -10.16 -11.14 -11.72
CA THR A 136 -11.02 -10.19 -11.00
C THR A 136 -11.56 -9.15 -11.96
N PHE A 137 -12.86 -8.81 -11.86
CA PHE A 137 -13.52 -7.79 -12.65
C PHE A 137 -13.76 -6.52 -11.86
N ILE A 138 -13.74 -5.39 -12.56
CA ILE A 138 -14.06 -4.06 -12.07
C ILE A 138 -15.09 -3.45 -13.03
N ASP A 139 -16.11 -2.77 -12.51
CA ASP A 139 -17.00 -1.96 -13.31
C ASP A 139 -16.31 -0.65 -13.71
N GLU A 140 -16.05 -0.47 -15.01
CA GLU A 140 -15.38 0.72 -15.53
C GLU A 140 -16.20 2.01 -15.30
N ASP A 141 -17.54 1.92 -15.35
CA ASP A 141 -18.40 3.08 -15.08
C ASP A 141 -18.27 3.53 -13.62
N GLU A 142 -18.14 2.59 -12.66
CA GLU A 142 -17.89 2.87 -11.25
C GLU A 142 -16.49 3.44 -11.02
N LEU A 143 -15.48 2.94 -11.75
CA LEU A 143 -14.09 3.44 -11.67
C LEU A 143 -14.00 4.90 -12.17
N ARG A 144 -14.75 5.27 -13.21
CA ARG A 144 -14.85 6.66 -13.69
C ARG A 144 -15.45 7.60 -12.63
N ILE A 145 -16.36 7.11 -11.79
CA ILE A 145 -16.85 7.89 -10.63
C ILE A 145 -15.70 8.15 -9.63
N CYS A 146 -14.79 7.19 -9.46
CA CYS A 146 -13.59 7.40 -8.65
C CYS A 146 -12.72 8.53 -9.22
N ASP A 147 -12.48 8.56 -10.54
CA ASP A 147 -11.75 9.63 -11.22
C ASP A 147 -12.38 11.01 -10.98
N ASP A 148 -13.71 11.09 -11.11
CA ASP A 148 -14.47 12.32 -10.86
C ASP A 148 -14.35 12.79 -9.40
N VAL A 149 -14.34 11.87 -8.44
CA VAL A 149 -14.12 12.20 -7.03
C VAL A 149 -12.72 12.72 -6.80
N MET A 150 -11.70 12.11 -7.44
CA MET A 150 -10.32 12.61 -7.37
C MET A 150 -10.21 14.03 -7.92
N MET A 151 -10.84 14.33 -9.07
CA MET A 151 -10.91 15.69 -9.61
C MET A 151 -11.56 16.67 -8.64
N LYS A 152 -12.70 16.30 -8.01
CA LYS A 152 -13.39 17.14 -7.03
C LYS A 152 -12.54 17.43 -5.79
N ILE A 153 -11.82 16.44 -5.28
CA ILE A 153 -10.87 16.66 -4.16
C ILE A 153 -9.81 17.64 -4.62
N THR A 154 -9.19 17.42 -5.80
CA THR A 154 -8.15 18.29 -6.35
C THR A 154 -8.64 19.73 -6.52
N ASP A 155 -9.85 19.92 -7.06
CA ASP A 155 -10.43 21.26 -7.27
C ASP A 155 -10.72 22.02 -5.97
N SER A 156 -10.88 21.31 -4.86
CA SER A 156 -11.09 21.89 -3.54
C SER A 156 -9.80 22.35 -2.84
N LEU A 157 -8.65 21.95 -3.35
CA LEU A 157 -7.34 22.24 -2.75
C LEU A 157 -6.78 23.59 -3.22
N GLU A 158 -5.96 24.19 -2.37
CA GLU A 158 -5.15 25.34 -2.75
C GLU A 158 -4.18 24.95 -3.89
N PRO A 159 -4.07 25.75 -4.97
CA PRO A 159 -3.19 25.42 -6.10
C PRO A 159 -1.72 25.59 -5.73
N ARG A 160 -1.09 24.49 -5.34
CA ARG A 160 0.34 24.37 -5.02
C ARG A 160 0.83 22.95 -5.25
N PRO A 161 2.15 22.69 -5.19
CA PRO A 161 2.67 21.31 -5.13
C PRO A 161 2.31 20.63 -3.81
N TYR A 162 1.83 19.38 -3.91
CA TYR A 162 1.53 18.49 -2.78
C TYR A 162 2.42 17.26 -2.85
N SER A 163 2.84 16.72 -1.71
CA SER A 163 3.25 15.32 -1.68
C SER A 163 2.05 14.42 -1.87
N SER A 164 2.24 13.17 -2.32
CA SER A 164 1.16 12.20 -2.37
C SER A 164 0.57 11.95 -0.99
N ARG A 165 1.41 11.98 0.06
CA ARG A 165 0.97 11.87 1.45
C ARG A 165 -0.03 12.97 1.84
N GLU A 166 0.26 14.22 1.49
CA GLU A 166 -0.68 15.33 1.76
C GLU A 166 -2.01 15.08 1.05
N PHE A 167 -1.96 14.71 -0.22
CA PHE A 167 -3.16 14.46 -1.01
C PHE A 167 -3.97 13.26 -0.47
N ILE A 168 -3.30 12.16 -0.10
CA ILE A 168 -3.97 10.97 0.47
C ILE A 168 -4.61 11.30 1.84
N ARG A 169 -4.03 12.23 2.61
CA ARG A 169 -4.67 12.74 3.84
C ARG A 169 -6.01 13.42 3.53
N GLU A 170 -6.09 14.20 2.46
CA GLU A 170 -7.37 14.80 2.02
C GLU A 170 -8.37 13.75 1.54
N MET A 171 -7.89 12.69 0.87
CA MET A 171 -8.74 11.53 0.56
C MET A 171 -9.29 10.87 1.84
N GLY A 172 -8.48 10.74 2.88
CA GLY A 172 -8.92 10.23 4.18
C GLY A 172 -10.00 11.11 4.84
N ALA A 173 -9.81 12.42 4.82
CA ALA A 173 -10.81 13.38 5.29
C ALA A 173 -12.13 13.30 4.50
N TYR A 174 -12.02 13.12 3.18
CA TYR A 174 -13.18 12.88 2.32
C TYR A 174 -13.91 11.59 2.71
N LEU A 175 -13.21 10.48 2.89
CA LEU A 175 -13.81 9.20 3.28
C LEU A 175 -14.41 9.21 4.69
N GLN A 176 -13.83 9.96 5.61
CA GLN A 176 -14.42 10.12 6.95
C GLN A 176 -15.83 10.68 6.84
N LYS A 177 -16.06 11.64 5.94
CA LYS A 177 -17.34 12.32 5.73
C LYS A 177 -18.29 11.58 4.79
N TYR A 178 -17.79 11.02 3.70
CA TYR A 178 -18.60 10.52 2.59
C TYR A 178 -18.40 9.02 2.30
N GLY A 179 -17.42 8.35 2.92
CA GLY A 179 -17.14 6.93 2.70
C GLY A 179 -18.31 6.05 3.14
N LYS A 180 -18.69 5.12 2.29
CA LYS A 180 -19.76 4.14 2.53
C LYS A 180 -19.26 2.88 3.22
N ASP A 181 -18.01 2.45 2.89
CA ASP A 181 -17.33 1.35 3.57
C ASP A 181 -16.25 1.93 4.50
N LYS A 182 -16.31 1.59 5.78
CA LYS A 182 -15.35 2.02 6.80
C LYS A 182 -14.13 1.10 6.91
N GLU A 183 -14.15 -0.06 6.25
CA GLU A 183 -13.01 -0.95 6.11
C GLU A 183 -12.15 -0.48 4.93
N SER A 184 -11.38 0.59 5.14
CA SER A 184 -10.48 1.20 4.15
C SER A 184 -9.12 1.46 4.77
N ILE A 185 -8.06 1.22 4.00
CA ILE A 185 -6.66 1.49 4.36
C ILE A 185 -6.46 3.00 4.52
N VAL A 186 -6.96 3.78 3.56
CA VAL A 186 -6.85 5.25 3.57
C VAL A 186 -7.55 5.83 4.79
N LEU A 187 -8.77 5.37 5.10
CA LEU A 187 -9.51 5.86 6.26
C LEU A 187 -8.85 5.42 7.57
N ALA A 188 -8.45 4.15 7.69
CA ALA A 188 -7.77 3.63 8.89
C ALA A 188 -6.45 4.36 9.15
N ALA A 189 -5.68 4.67 8.10
CA ALA A 189 -4.43 5.41 8.20
C ALA A 189 -4.67 6.86 8.64
N TYR A 190 -5.69 7.52 8.08
CA TYR A 190 -6.11 8.87 8.47
C TYR A 190 -6.50 8.93 9.96
N GLU A 191 -7.31 7.99 10.44
CA GLU A 191 -7.80 7.91 11.82
C GLU A 191 -6.70 7.56 12.84
N ASN A 192 -5.59 6.94 12.41
CA ASN A 192 -4.51 6.47 13.29
C ASN A 192 -3.18 7.23 13.12
N ASP A 193 -3.16 8.35 12.42
CA ASP A 193 -1.96 9.16 12.15
C ASP A 193 -0.83 8.36 11.47
N VAL A 194 -1.19 7.42 10.59
CA VAL A 194 -0.27 6.63 9.78
C VAL A 194 -0.16 7.27 8.39
N PRO A 195 0.99 7.83 7.99
CA PRO A 195 1.13 8.43 6.67
C PRO A 195 1.17 7.35 5.58
N ILE A 196 0.54 7.64 4.44
CA ILE A 196 0.64 6.85 3.21
C ILE A 196 1.35 7.65 2.15
N PHE A 197 2.37 7.07 1.54
CA PHE A 197 3.12 7.63 0.42
C PHE A 197 2.87 6.79 -0.84
N CYS A 198 2.67 7.47 -1.94
CA CYS A 198 2.52 6.86 -3.26
C CYS A 198 3.43 7.57 -4.26
N PRO A 199 4.70 7.17 -4.39
CA PRO A 199 5.71 7.92 -5.17
C PRO A 199 5.39 8.08 -6.66
N ALA A 200 4.65 7.13 -7.26
CA ALA A 200 4.16 7.21 -8.63
C ALA A 200 2.64 7.49 -8.64
N PHE A 201 2.21 8.55 -7.95
CA PHE A 201 0.81 8.83 -7.67
C PHE A 201 -0.04 9.07 -8.93
N SER A 202 0.55 9.52 -10.03
CA SER A 202 -0.18 9.75 -11.29
C SER A 202 -0.49 8.47 -12.06
N ASP A 203 0.07 7.32 -11.66
CA ASP A 203 -0.16 6.03 -12.31
C ASP A 203 -1.36 5.28 -11.68
N CYS A 204 -2.52 5.95 -11.66
CA CYS A 204 -3.81 5.43 -11.17
C CYS A 204 -4.93 6.44 -11.42
N SER A 205 -6.17 6.16 -10.99
CA SER A 205 -7.34 7.06 -11.07
C SER A 205 -7.07 8.48 -10.55
N ALA A 206 -6.22 8.65 -9.53
CA ALA A 206 -5.83 10.00 -9.10
C ALA A 206 -5.14 10.79 -10.20
N GLY A 207 -4.34 10.12 -11.05
CA GLY A 207 -3.70 10.73 -12.21
C GLY A 207 -4.70 11.23 -13.22
N PHE A 208 -5.77 10.48 -13.50
CA PHE A 208 -6.84 10.92 -14.41
C PHE A 208 -7.56 12.16 -13.85
N GLY A 209 -7.89 12.16 -12.56
CA GLY A 209 -8.47 13.33 -11.90
C GLY A 209 -7.56 14.56 -11.95
N LEU A 210 -6.25 14.37 -11.71
CA LEU A 210 -5.24 15.45 -11.80
C LEU A 210 -5.10 15.98 -13.23
N VAL A 211 -5.07 15.09 -14.24
CA VAL A 211 -4.98 15.50 -15.66
C VAL A 211 -6.21 16.32 -16.05
N ALA A 212 -7.42 15.91 -15.65
CA ALA A 212 -8.65 16.64 -15.92
C ALA A 212 -8.62 18.02 -15.26
N HIS A 213 -8.21 18.12 -13.99
CA HIS A 213 -8.01 19.37 -13.27
C HIS A 213 -7.01 20.28 -13.98
N GLN A 214 -5.81 19.79 -14.31
CA GLN A 214 -4.75 20.58 -14.92
C GLN A 214 -5.16 21.07 -16.32
N HIS A 215 -5.86 20.23 -17.09
CA HIS A 215 -6.39 20.63 -18.38
C HIS A 215 -7.38 21.81 -18.24
N ALA A 216 -8.37 21.69 -17.36
CA ALA A 216 -9.36 22.74 -17.12
C ALA A 216 -8.71 24.04 -16.64
N ARG A 217 -7.75 23.98 -15.70
CA ARG A 217 -7.03 25.14 -15.18
C ARG A 217 -6.15 25.81 -16.25
N THR A 218 -5.48 25.02 -17.10
CA THR A 218 -4.68 25.54 -18.22
C THR A 218 -5.56 26.30 -19.20
N GLN A 219 -6.73 25.76 -19.58
CA GLN A 219 -7.66 26.45 -20.48
C GLN A 219 -8.19 27.75 -19.88
N ALA A 220 -8.34 27.82 -18.55
CA ALA A 220 -8.81 29.00 -17.85
C ALA A 220 -7.69 30.00 -17.48
N GLY A 221 -6.41 29.69 -17.74
CA GLY A 221 -5.28 30.49 -17.31
C GLY A 221 -5.14 30.61 -15.78
N GLN A 222 -5.56 29.57 -15.03
CA GLN A 222 -5.57 29.54 -13.58
C GLN A 222 -4.44 28.69 -13.01
N PRO A 223 -3.97 28.98 -11.78
CA PRO A 223 -3.01 28.14 -11.10
C PRO A 223 -3.61 26.76 -10.80
N MET A 224 -2.76 25.72 -10.70
CA MET A 224 -3.17 24.34 -10.56
C MET A 224 -2.47 23.60 -9.42
N VAL A 225 -3.08 22.51 -8.97
CA VAL A 225 -2.47 21.53 -8.08
C VAL A 225 -1.50 20.65 -8.87
N SER A 226 -0.37 20.30 -8.27
CA SER A 226 0.56 19.30 -8.79
C SER A 226 1.00 18.34 -7.69
N ILE A 227 1.52 17.19 -8.06
CA ILE A 227 2.13 16.23 -7.11
C ILE A 227 3.64 16.31 -7.27
N ASP A 228 4.33 16.44 -6.13
CA ASP A 228 5.78 16.52 -6.03
C ASP A 228 6.33 15.25 -5.38
N SER A 229 6.87 14.36 -6.20
CA SER A 229 7.46 13.09 -5.73
C SER A 229 8.78 13.26 -5.00
N ALA A 230 9.52 14.35 -5.25
CA ALA A 230 10.73 14.67 -4.48
C ALA A 230 10.36 15.08 -3.05
N LYS A 231 9.24 15.78 -2.88
CA LYS A 231 8.68 16.09 -1.55
C LYS A 231 8.26 14.82 -0.81
N ASP A 232 7.65 13.82 -1.49
CA ASP A 232 7.37 12.52 -0.90
C ASP A 232 8.64 11.86 -0.36
N PHE A 233 9.71 11.86 -1.15
CA PHE A 233 10.97 11.23 -0.75
C PHE A 233 11.62 11.96 0.44
N TYR A 234 11.59 13.29 0.44
CA TYR A 234 12.07 14.08 1.56
C TYR A 234 11.26 13.80 2.84
N GLU A 235 9.93 13.79 2.75
CA GLU A 235 9.06 13.53 3.90
C GLU A 235 9.25 12.11 4.44
N LEU A 236 9.35 11.10 3.57
CA LEU A 236 9.61 9.72 4.00
C LEU A 236 11.00 9.60 4.68
N THR A 237 12.00 10.33 4.20
CA THR A 237 13.33 10.39 4.83
C THR A 237 13.26 10.97 6.23
N GLN A 238 12.37 11.95 6.52
CA GLN A 238 12.19 12.48 7.88
C GLN A 238 11.75 11.39 8.88
N ILE A 239 10.98 10.37 8.44
CA ILE A 239 10.65 9.23 9.31
C ILE A 239 11.92 8.53 9.77
N LYS A 240 12.87 8.26 8.85
CA LYS A 240 14.14 7.61 9.18
C LYS A 240 14.99 8.44 10.14
N LEU A 241 15.05 9.76 9.94
CA LEU A 241 15.80 10.67 10.79
C LEU A 241 15.20 10.76 12.20
N LYS A 242 13.88 10.74 12.33
CA LYS A 242 13.19 10.81 13.63
C LYS A 242 13.10 9.47 14.35
N ASN A 243 13.10 8.36 13.61
CA ASN A 243 13.02 7.01 14.16
C ASN A 243 14.10 6.13 13.52
N PRO A 244 15.35 6.19 14.00
CA PRO A 244 16.48 5.48 13.39
C PRO A 244 16.30 3.98 13.27
N THR A 245 15.65 3.35 14.26
CA THR A 245 15.34 1.90 14.22
C THR A 245 14.09 1.66 13.38
N THR A 246 14.25 1.07 12.20
CA THR A 246 13.16 0.79 11.27
C THR A 246 13.12 -0.67 10.86
N GLY A 247 11.91 -1.17 10.60
CA GLY A 247 11.64 -2.49 10.02
C GLY A 247 10.77 -2.36 8.77
N LEU A 248 11.06 -3.18 7.77
CA LEU A 248 10.35 -3.18 6.49
C LEU A 248 9.54 -4.47 6.34
N PHE A 249 8.24 -4.34 6.07
CA PHE A 249 7.40 -5.44 5.62
C PHE A 249 6.94 -5.14 4.20
N MET A 250 7.56 -5.82 3.22
CA MET A 250 7.43 -5.49 1.80
C MET A 250 6.65 -6.57 1.05
N ILE A 251 5.57 -6.15 0.38
CA ILE A 251 4.72 -7.00 -0.44
C ILE A 251 4.93 -6.62 -1.92
N GLY A 252 5.49 -7.55 -2.69
CA GLY A 252 5.98 -7.26 -4.03
C GLY A 252 7.33 -6.55 -4.01
N GLY A 253 7.60 -5.77 -5.05
CA GLY A 253 8.80 -4.97 -5.24
C GLY A 253 8.46 -3.56 -5.74
N GLY A 254 8.98 -3.18 -6.91
CA GLY A 254 8.68 -1.93 -7.58
C GLY A 254 9.13 -0.68 -6.82
N VAL A 255 8.54 0.44 -7.20
CA VAL A 255 8.85 1.75 -6.62
C VAL A 255 8.63 1.79 -5.11
N PRO A 256 7.55 1.23 -4.52
CA PRO A 256 7.35 1.28 -3.07
C PRO A 256 8.50 0.67 -2.26
N LYS A 257 9.01 -0.50 -2.69
CA LYS A 257 10.17 -1.13 -2.05
C LYS A 257 11.41 -0.25 -2.15
N ASN A 258 11.72 0.21 -3.36
CA ASN A 258 12.94 0.96 -3.60
C ASN A 258 12.94 2.27 -2.83
N PHE A 259 11.84 3.00 -2.87
CA PHE A 259 11.67 4.26 -2.18
C PHE A 259 11.92 4.16 -0.67
N VAL A 260 11.34 3.14 -0.02
CA VAL A 260 11.52 2.97 1.43
C VAL A 260 12.93 2.52 1.79
N GLN A 261 13.58 1.70 0.97
CA GLN A 261 14.96 1.29 1.22
C GLN A 261 15.94 2.45 1.08
N ASP A 262 15.70 3.36 0.14
CA ASP A 262 16.60 4.46 -0.20
C ASP A 262 16.55 5.62 0.80
N ILE A 263 15.64 5.64 1.78
CA ILE A 263 15.62 6.70 2.81
C ILE A 263 16.89 6.71 3.69
N VAL A 264 17.61 5.59 3.78
CA VAL A 264 18.93 5.55 4.45
C VAL A 264 19.94 6.36 3.64
N VAL A 265 20.03 6.07 2.33
CA VAL A 265 20.93 6.77 1.41
C VAL A 265 20.54 8.25 1.29
N ALA A 266 19.25 8.56 1.24
CA ALA A 266 18.77 9.93 1.22
C ALA A 266 19.16 10.71 2.49
N ALA A 267 19.12 10.08 3.65
CA ALA A 267 19.60 10.69 4.90
C ALA A 267 21.09 11.02 4.83
N GLU A 268 21.92 10.12 4.29
CA GLU A 268 23.35 10.35 4.07
C GLU A 268 23.62 11.52 3.10
N VAL A 269 22.84 11.59 2.00
CA VAL A 269 22.93 12.74 1.05
C VAL A 269 22.59 14.06 1.73
N LEU A 270 21.70 14.05 2.73
CA LEU A 270 21.36 15.23 3.54
C LEU A 270 22.42 15.52 4.63
N GLY A 271 23.49 14.72 4.73
CA GLY A 271 24.56 14.90 5.70
C GLY A 271 24.30 14.30 7.08
N TYR A 272 23.34 13.39 7.21
CA TYR A 272 23.03 12.69 8.45
C TYR A 272 23.53 11.24 8.41
N GLU A 273 24.07 10.76 9.52
CA GLU A 273 24.29 9.33 9.71
C GLU A 273 22.96 8.64 10.05
N ALA A 274 22.58 7.64 9.26
CA ALA A 274 21.37 6.86 9.50
C ALA A 274 21.71 5.36 9.47
N PRO A 275 21.33 4.59 10.51
CA PRO A 275 21.58 3.14 10.50
C PRO A 275 20.73 2.46 9.42
N MET A 276 21.21 1.36 8.87
CA MET A 276 20.44 0.50 7.98
C MET A 276 19.09 0.10 8.59
N HIS A 277 18.14 -0.34 7.76
CA HIS A 277 16.91 -0.95 8.28
C HIS A 277 17.26 -2.21 9.04
N LYS A 278 16.90 -2.26 10.32
CA LYS A 278 17.26 -3.35 11.25
C LYS A 278 16.56 -4.67 10.93
N TYR A 279 15.34 -4.58 10.40
CA TYR A 279 14.53 -5.74 10.04
C TYR A 279 14.00 -5.57 8.63
N ALA A 280 13.96 -6.66 7.86
CA ALA A 280 13.35 -6.65 6.53
C ALA A 280 12.71 -7.99 6.19
N VAL A 281 11.45 -7.96 5.77
CA VAL A 281 10.72 -9.08 5.19
C VAL A 281 10.22 -8.66 3.82
N GLN A 282 10.41 -9.50 2.80
CA GLN A 282 9.84 -9.30 1.47
C GLN A 282 9.11 -10.55 0.99
N VAL A 283 7.87 -10.40 0.55
CA VAL A 283 7.09 -11.42 -0.16
C VAL A 283 7.04 -11.06 -1.64
N THR A 284 7.50 -11.94 -2.52
CA THR A 284 7.52 -11.68 -3.96
C THR A 284 7.52 -12.96 -4.77
N VAL A 285 6.99 -12.93 -5.98
CA VAL A 285 7.12 -14.00 -6.99
C VAL A 285 8.24 -13.72 -8.00
N ALA A 286 8.84 -12.53 -7.97
CA ALA A 286 9.87 -12.14 -8.91
C ALA A 286 11.16 -12.91 -8.68
N ASP A 287 11.77 -13.43 -9.76
CA ASP A 287 13.12 -14.01 -9.74
C ASP A 287 14.15 -12.93 -9.36
N VAL A 288 15.27 -13.35 -8.78
CA VAL A 288 16.34 -12.43 -8.35
C VAL A 288 16.94 -11.59 -9.49
N ARG A 289 16.79 -12.04 -10.73
CA ARG A 289 17.24 -11.36 -11.95
C ARG A 289 16.15 -10.50 -12.59
N ASP A 290 14.91 -10.57 -12.11
CA ASP A 290 13.79 -9.85 -12.68
C ASP A 290 13.75 -8.41 -12.15
N GLY A 291 13.59 -7.43 -13.06
CA GLY A 291 13.42 -6.03 -12.69
C GLY A 291 12.23 -5.78 -11.78
N ALA A 292 11.21 -6.64 -11.79
CA ALA A 292 10.06 -6.57 -10.88
C ALA A 292 10.43 -6.83 -9.41
N LEU A 293 11.58 -7.47 -9.12
CA LEU A 293 12.13 -7.54 -7.77
C LEU A 293 12.51 -6.16 -7.22
N SER A 294 12.67 -5.18 -8.10
CA SER A 294 13.12 -3.82 -7.84
C SER A 294 14.54 -3.73 -7.29
N SER A 295 15.45 -3.86 -8.22
CA SER A 295 16.89 -3.59 -8.14
C SER A 295 17.73 -4.59 -7.33
N SER A 296 17.22 -5.19 -6.24
CA SER A 296 18.07 -6.04 -5.40
C SER A 296 17.30 -7.03 -4.53
N THR A 297 17.95 -8.14 -4.20
CA THR A 297 17.59 -8.96 -3.04
C THR A 297 17.84 -8.16 -1.75
N LEU A 298 17.31 -8.61 -0.62
CA LEU A 298 17.61 -7.97 0.68
C LEU A 298 19.10 -8.09 1.02
N LYS A 299 19.77 -9.17 0.60
CA LYS A 299 21.22 -9.33 0.77
C LYS A 299 22.03 -8.33 -0.07
N GLU A 300 21.63 -8.13 -1.33
CA GLU A 300 22.24 -7.09 -2.16
C GLU A 300 21.97 -5.68 -1.63
N ALA A 301 20.79 -5.43 -1.08
CA ALA A 301 20.48 -4.14 -0.45
C ALA A 301 21.44 -3.78 0.70
N SER A 302 22.04 -4.78 1.37
CA SER A 302 23.08 -4.54 2.37
C SER A 302 24.36 -3.95 1.76
N SER A 303 24.73 -4.33 0.53
CA SER A 303 25.90 -3.75 -0.15
C SER A 303 25.71 -2.26 -0.50
N TRP A 304 24.47 -1.79 -0.49
CA TRP A 304 24.10 -0.39 -0.68
C TRP A 304 23.87 0.36 0.64
N GLY A 305 24.19 -0.26 1.79
CA GLY A 305 23.96 0.33 3.10
C GLY A 305 22.50 0.44 3.53
N LYS A 306 21.57 -0.29 2.89
CA LYS A 306 20.12 -0.12 3.08
C LYS A 306 19.52 -1.04 4.15
N VAL A 307 19.90 -2.32 4.16
CA VAL A 307 19.30 -3.38 5.01
C VAL A 307 20.39 -4.12 5.78
N ASP A 308 20.17 -4.29 7.10
CA ASP A 308 21.02 -5.12 7.95
C ASP A 308 20.73 -6.61 7.70
N LEU A 309 21.80 -7.41 7.59
CA LEU A 309 21.70 -8.86 7.32
C LEU A 309 21.28 -9.70 8.52
N ALA A 310 21.27 -9.15 9.73
CA ALA A 310 20.98 -9.92 10.94
C ALA A 310 19.53 -10.45 10.95
N TRP A 311 18.59 -9.66 10.46
CA TRP A 311 17.15 -9.99 10.48
C TRP A 311 16.49 -9.66 9.14
N GLU A 312 16.83 -10.43 8.10
CA GLU A 312 16.22 -10.32 6.78
C GLU A 312 15.67 -11.67 6.31
N GLN A 313 14.55 -11.66 5.57
CA GLN A 313 14.02 -12.83 4.90
C GLN A 313 13.22 -12.44 3.65
N MET A 314 13.57 -13.05 2.52
CA MET A 314 12.74 -13.08 1.33
C MET A 314 11.88 -14.34 1.32
N VAL A 315 10.60 -14.21 0.95
CA VAL A 315 9.66 -15.31 0.76
C VAL A 315 9.23 -15.30 -0.71
N PHE A 316 9.69 -16.26 -1.47
CA PHE A 316 9.31 -16.44 -2.87
C PHE A 316 7.96 -17.15 -2.94
N SER A 317 6.90 -16.38 -2.85
CA SER A 317 5.52 -16.84 -2.84
C SER A 317 4.59 -15.73 -3.33
N GLU A 318 3.43 -16.15 -3.83
CA GLU A 318 2.35 -15.23 -4.18
C GLU A 318 1.76 -14.60 -2.89
N ALA A 319 1.38 -13.32 -2.99
CA ALA A 319 1.03 -12.51 -1.82
C ALA A 319 -0.27 -12.98 -1.13
N THR A 320 -1.28 -13.44 -1.87
CA THR A 320 -2.55 -13.88 -1.28
C THR A 320 -2.41 -15.14 -0.42
N LEU A 321 -1.35 -15.93 -0.65
CA LEU A 321 -1.00 -17.09 0.18
C LEU A 321 -0.13 -16.70 1.38
N ALA A 322 0.94 -15.95 1.15
CA ALA A 322 1.95 -15.71 2.18
C ALA A 322 1.57 -14.59 3.16
N VAL A 323 0.97 -13.50 2.69
CA VAL A 323 0.68 -12.33 3.53
C VAL A 323 -0.30 -12.64 4.66
N PRO A 324 -1.44 -13.33 4.45
CA PRO A 324 -2.33 -13.68 5.55
C PRO A 324 -1.66 -14.56 6.62
N LEU A 325 -0.74 -15.44 6.23
CA LEU A 325 -0.02 -16.31 7.15
C LEU A 325 1.00 -15.53 7.99
N ILE A 326 1.80 -14.64 7.37
CA ILE A 326 2.78 -13.82 8.08
C ILE A 326 2.09 -12.80 8.99
N ALA A 327 1.10 -12.07 8.47
CA ALA A 327 0.36 -11.07 9.23
C ALA A 327 -0.47 -11.70 10.35
N GLY A 328 -1.18 -12.80 10.06
CA GLY A 328 -1.93 -13.58 11.05
C GLY A 328 -1.04 -14.17 12.13
N TYR A 329 0.16 -14.64 11.79
CA TYR A 329 1.16 -15.09 12.75
C TYR A 329 1.52 -13.97 13.72
N GLY A 330 1.95 -12.80 13.23
CA GLY A 330 2.26 -11.64 14.06
C GLY A 330 1.06 -11.19 14.91
N TYR A 331 -0.14 -11.21 14.35
CA TYR A 331 -1.37 -10.85 15.07
C TYR A 331 -1.62 -11.80 16.27
N HIS A 332 -1.61 -13.12 16.02
CA HIS A 332 -1.94 -14.11 17.04
C HIS A 332 -0.80 -14.40 18.03
N LYS A 333 0.47 -14.12 17.71
CA LYS A 333 1.57 -14.07 18.69
C LYS A 333 1.33 -12.97 19.73
N GLY A 334 0.62 -11.92 19.36
CA GLY A 334 0.16 -10.90 20.28
C GLY A 334 1.23 -9.92 20.76
N SER A 335 2.42 -9.92 20.18
CA SER A 335 3.53 -9.02 20.54
C SER A 335 3.25 -7.54 20.28
N TRP A 336 2.31 -7.24 19.41
CA TRP A 336 1.81 -5.88 19.16
C TRP A 336 1.00 -5.29 20.32
N LYS A 337 0.45 -6.14 21.20
CA LYS A 337 -0.35 -5.67 22.33
C LYS A 337 0.48 -4.77 23.24
N GLY A 338 -0.07 -3.61 23.57
CA GLY A 338 0.63 -2.56 24.33
C GLY A 338 1.65 -1.76 23.52
N ARG A 339 1.82 -2.02 22.19
CA ARG A 339 2.61 -1.18 21.31
C ARG A 339 1.89 0.16 21.08
N GLN A 340 2.63 1.24 21.22
CA GLN A 340 2.14 2.57 20.82
C GLN A 340 2.52 2.81 19.36
N GLY A 341 1.55 3.21 18.53
CA GLY A 341 1.84 3.64 17.16
C GLY A 341 2.74 4.87 17.16
N LYS A 342 3.64 4.95 16.19
CA LYS A 342 4.58 6.09 16.08
C LYS A 342 3.91 7.40 15.64
N GLN A 343 2.70 7.33 15.07
CA GLN A 343 1.91 8.49 14.64
C GLN A 343 2.70 9.45 13.75
N PHE A 344 3.44 8.91 12.77
CA PHE A 344 4.35 9.66 11.92
C PHE A 344 3.68 10.76 11.09
N ALA A 345 2.36 10.71 10.87
CA ALA A 345 1.66 11.80 10.21
C ALA A 345 1.80 13.14 10.96
N ARG A 346 1.95 13.10 12.28
CA ARG A 346 2.12 14.30 13.12
C ARG A 346 3.47 15.00 12.94
N LEU A 347 4.48 14.31 12.37
CA LEU A 347 5.77 14.93 12.08
C LEU A 347 5.64 16.14 11.13
N TYR A 348 4.59 16.15 10.32
CA TYR A 348 4.39 17.15 9.26
C TYR A 348 3.44 18.28 9.66
N GLU A 349 2.75 18.18 10.80
CA GLU A 349 1.82 19.20 11.28
C GLU A 349 2.54 20.45 11.80
N SER A 350 3.74 20.27 12.38
CA SER A 350 4.56 21.38 12.88
C SER A 350 5.37 22.10 11.80
N ALA A 351 5.58 21.47 10.63
CA ALA A 351 6.32 22.09 9.54
C ALA A 351 5.50 23.13 8.75
N THR A 352 4.19 23.07 8.82
CA THR A 352 3.28 24.04 8.18
C THR A 352 3.27 25.39 8.92
N VAL A 353 3.64 25.42 10.19
CA VAL A 353 3.67 26.67 11.02
C VAL A 353 4.98 27.47 10.85
N GLY A 354 6.00 26.87 10.21
CA GLY A 354 7.35 27.47 10.08
C GLY A 354 7.65 28.14 8.73
N MET A 355 6.73 28.17 7.78
CA MET A 355 6.91 28.80 6.46
C MET A 355 6.31 30.21 6.35
N GLU A 356 5.75 30.76 7.43
CA GLU A 356 5.43 32.19 7.54
C GLU A 356 6.59 32.92 8.23
N LYS A 357 7.69 33.16 7.50
CA LYS A 357 8.61 34.29 7.73
C LYS A 357 9.44 34.53 6.50
#